data_a082afb16a6cc3a7c72ae3cf495aec44
#
_entry.id   a082afb16a6cc3a7c72ae3cf495aec44
#
_cell.length_a   1.000
_cell.length_b   1.000
_cell.length_c   1.000
_cell.angle_alpha   90.00
_cell.angle_beta   90.00
_cell.angle_gamma   90.00
#
_symmetry.space_group_name_H-M   'P 1'
#
loop_
_entity.id
_entity.type
_entity.pdbx_description
1 polymer ?
#
loop_
_entity_poly.entity_id
_entity_poly.type
_entity_poly.pdbx_seq_one_letter_code
_entity_poly.pdbx_strand_id
1 'polypeptide(L)'
;TESGLLPLIKGGTTLTKAEDEVLEYLARHTAAGKSPLAGNSVWMDRNFIMRDMPRLGEWLHYRTVDVSSIKELARRWYPKTFFNAPKKTGNHRALGDIRDSIDELKYYRGAIFNAS
;
A
#
# COMPACT_ATOMS: atom_id res chain seq x y z
N THR A 1 -0.14 5.34 5.43
CA THR A 1 -1.41 5.33 4.82
C THR A 1 -2.45 6.06 5.63
N GLU A 2 -3.27 5.42 6.45
CA GLU A 2 -4.27 6.16 7.23
C GLU A 2 -3.63 7.20 8.15
N SER A 3 -2.57 6.85 8.83
CA SER A 3 -1.90 7.76 9.74
C SER A 3 -1.20 8.93 9.04
N GLY A 4 -0.93 8.80 7.75
CA GLY A 4 -0.41 9.89 6.94
C GLY A 4 -1.50 10.74 6.32
N LEU A 5 -2.62 10.12 5.96
CA LEU A 5 -3.74 10.78 5.30
C LEU A 5 -4.60 11.57 6.27
N LEU A 6 -4.90 11.01 7.44
CA LEU A 6 -5.77 11.62 8.43
C LEU A 6 -5.29 12.99 8.92
N PRO A 7 -4.01 13.21 9.24
CA PRO A 7 -3.54 14.53 9.62
C PRO A 7 -3.71 15.58 8.53
N LEU A 8 -3.54 15.20 7.27
CA LEU A 8 -3.75 16.13 6.15
C LEU A 8 -5.21 16.54 6.06
N ILE A 9 -6.13 15.61 6.25
CA ILE A 9 -7.56 15.89 6.22
C ILE A 9 -7.96 16.77 7.40
N LYS A 10 -7.45 16.48 8.59
CA LYS A 10 -7.75 17.26 9.80
C LYS A 10 -7.22 18.69 9.75
N GLY A 11 -6.27 18.97 8.92
CA GLY A 11 -5.73 20.31 8.73
C GLY A 11 -6.63 21.28 7.99
N GLY A 12 -7.92 20.95 7.84
CA GLY A 12 -8.89 21.80 7.17
C GLY A 12 -8.98 21.57 5.68
N THR A 13 -8.17 20.68 5.14
CA THR A 13 -8.26 20.30 3.74
C THR A 13 -9.43 19.34 3.57
N THR A 14 -10.32 19.63 2.64
CA THR A 14 -11.44 18.73 2.35
C THR A 14 -10.91 17.45 1.70
N LEU A 15 -11.69 16.39 1.81
CA LEU A 15 -11.36 15.13 1.13
C LEU A 15 -11.22 15.33 -0.37
N THR A 16 -12.08 16.16 -0.97
CA THR A 16 -12.01 16.46 -2.39
C THR A 16 -10.70 17.13 -2.78
N LYS A 17 -10.23 18.07 -1.98
CA LYS A 17 -8.97 18.74 -2.23
C LYS A 17 -7.78 17.80 -2.07
N ALA A 18 -7.80 16.96 -1.05
CA ALA A 18 -6.76 15.95 -0.85
C ALA A 18 -6.72 14.98 -2.03
N GLU A 19 -7.88 14.54 -2.48
CA GLU A 19 -8.00 13.67 -3.65
C GLU A 19 -7.43 14.34 -4.91
N ASP A 20 -7.76 15.61 -5.12
CA ASP A 20 -7.22 16.36 -6.27
C ASP A 20 -5.69 16.42 -6.25
N GLU A 21 -5.10 16.66 -5.10
CA GLU A 21 -3.64 16.73 -4.95
C GLU A 21 -2.98 15.40 -5.23
N VAL A 22 -3.55 14.32 -4.72
CA VAL A 22 -3.04 12.97 -4.97
C VAL A 22 -3.17 12.59 -6.43
N LEU A 23 -4.32 12.88 -7.04
CA LEU A 23 -4.54 12.60 -8.47
C LEU A 23 -3.58 13.38 -9.36
N GLU A 24 -3.32 14.63 -9.04
CA GLU A 24 -2.35 15.44 -9.78
C GLU A 24 -0.96 14.82 -9.72
N TYR A 25 -0.54 14.39 -8.54
CA TYR A 25 0.74 13.71 -8.38
C TYR A 25 0.79 12.40 -9.19
N LEU A 26 -0.23 11.57 -9.07
CA LEU A 26 -0.28 10.29 -9.76
C LEU A 26 -0.32 10.45 -11.27
N ALA A 27 -1.01 11.47 -11.77
CA ALA A 27 -1.08 11.71 -13.21
C ALA A 27 0.28 12.05 -13.82
N ARG A 28 1.22 12.57 -13.03
CA ARG A 28 2.59 12.83 -13.49
C ARG A 28 3.43 11.58 -13.61
N HIS A 29 3.08 10.51 -12.89
CA HIS A 29 3.91 9.33 -12.76
C HIS A 29 3.23 8.03 -13.21
N THR A 30 1.93 8.05 -13.38
CA THR A 30 1.16 6.85 -13.74
C THR A 30 0.12 7.17 -14.81
N ALA A 31 -0.37 6.13 -15.46
CA ALA A 31 -1.51 6.24 -16.36
C ALA A 31 -2.76 5.70 -15.68
N ALA A 32 -3.91 6.26 -16.04
CA ALA A 32 -5.19 5.83 -15.49
C ALA A 32 -5.41 4.33 -15.67
N GLY A 33 -5.81 3.67 -14.60
CA GLY A 33 -6.15 2.25 -14.61
C GLY A 33 -4.97 1.30 -14.67
N LYS A 34 -3.73 1.77 -14.54
CA LYS A 34 -2.54 0.92 -14.71
C LYS A 34 -1.88 0.51 -13.41
N SER A 35 -1.90 1.36 -12.40
CA SER A 35 -1.15 1.11 -11.16
C SER A 35 -2.07 0.60 -10.06
N PRO A 36 -1.83 -0.63 -9.55
CA PRO A 36 -2.59 -1.14 -8.43
C PRO A 36 -2.16 -0.50 -7.11
N LEU A 37 -3.08 -0.45 -6.17
CA LEU A 37 -2.77 -0.07 -4.80
C LEU A 37 -2.00 -1.21 -4.13
N ALA A 38 -0.92 -0.89 -3.45
CA ALA A 38 -0.07 -1.88 -2.79
C ALA A 38 0.19 -1.52 -1.34
N GLY A 39 0.34 -2.53 -0.50
CA GLY A 39 0.65 -2.34 0.92
C GLY A 39 0.33 -3.56 1.75
N ASN A 40 0.38 -3.41 3.07
CA ASN A 40 -0.05 -4.44 4.01
C ASN A 40 -1.50 -4.20 4.41
N SER A 41 -2.32 -5.24 4.30
CA SER A 41 -3.77 -5.16 4.59
C SER A 41 -4.43 -4.03 3.80
N VAL A 42 -4.06 -3.91 2.57
CA VAL A 42 -4.41 -2.78 1.70
C VAL A 42 -5.90 -2.72 1.38
N TRP A 43 -6.63 -3.79 1.66
CA TRP A 43 -8.09 -3.80 1.49
C TRP A 43 -8.78 -2.73 2.33
N MET A 44 -8.19 -2.39 3.49
CA MET A 44 -8.73 -1.33 4.35
C MET A 44 -8.57 0.04 3.68
N ASP A 45 -7.39 0.29 3.13
CA ASP A 45 -7.12 1.52 2.38
C ASP A 45 -7.99 1.60 1.14
N ARG A 46 -8.17 0.48 0.45
CA ARG A 46 -9.03 0.41 -0.73
C ARG A 46 -10.48 0.78 -0.39
N ASN A 47 -10.99 0.23 0.71
CA ASN A 47 -12.35 0.54 1.14
C ASN A 47 -12.54 2.01 1.46
N PHE A 48 -11.57 2.61 2.16
CA PHE A 48 -11.60 4.04 2.45
C PHE A 48 -11.59 4.87 1.16
N ILE A 49 -10.69 4.55 0.24
CA ILE A 49 -10.55 5.27 -1.01
C ILE A 49 -11.84 5.19 -1.84
N MET A 50 -12.42 4.00 -1.96
CA MET A 50 -13.62 3.81 -2.76
C MET A 50 -14.82 4.55 -2.16
N ARG A 51 -14.89 4.65 -0.84
CA ARG A 51 -15.97 5.34 -0.16
C ARG A 51 -15.80 6.86 -0.19
N ASP A 52 -14.60 7.34 0.14
CA ASP A 52 -14.36 8.75 0.41
C ASP A 52 -13.59 9.48 -0.68
N MET A 53 -12.89 8.75 -1.55
CA MET A 53 -12.09 9.30 -2.65
C MET A 53 -12.35 8.51 -3.94
N PRO A 54 -13.58 8.48 -4.44
CA PRO A 54 -13.94 7.60 -5.57
C PRO A 54 -13.18 7.90 -6.86
N ARG A 55 -12.83 9.16 -7.12
CA ARG A 55 -12.03 9.50 -8.32
C ARG A 55 -10.63 8.91 -8.24
N LEU A 56 -10.04 8.90 -7.05
CA LEU A 56 -8.76 8.23 -6.83
C LEU A 56 -8.91 6.72 -7.03
N GLY A 57 -9.98 6.14 -6.49
CA GLY A 57 -10.25 4.72 -6.67
C GLY A 57 -10.40 4.33 -8.14
N GLU A 58 -11.02 5.19 -8.95
CA GLU A 58 -11.16 4.95 -10.39
C GLU A 58 -9.85 5.10 -11.15
N TRP A 59 -8.95 5.95 -10.68
CA TRP A 59 -7.63 6.12 -11.29
C TRP A 59 -6.77 4.87 -11.14
N LEU A 60 -6.88 4.18 -10.01
CA LEU A 60 -6.07 3.02 -9.72
C LEU A 60 -6.55 1.79 -10.50
N HIS A 61 -5.64 0.85 -10.73
CA HIS A 61 -6.02 -0.45 -11.26
C HIS A 61 -6.96 -1.15 -10.26
N TYR A 62 -7.91 -1.95 -10.73
CA TYR A 62 -8.87 -2.60 -9.84
C TYR A 62 -8.25 -3.65 -8.93
N ARG A 63 -7.11 -4.22 -9.30
CA ARG A 63 -6.41 -5.18 -8.47
C ARG A 63 -5.57 -4.48 -7.42
N THR A 64 -5.31 -5.19 -6.35
CA THR A 64 -4.42 -4.72 -5.28
C THR A 64 -3.26 -5.69 -5.12
N VAL A 65 -2.13 -5.17 -4.62
CA VAL A 65 -0.99 -6.00 -4.23
C VAL A 65 -0.90 -5.94 -2.71
N ASP A 66 -1.32 -7.01 -2.04
CA ASP A 66 -1.36 -7.06 -0.59
C ASP A 66 -0.22 -7.90 -0.06
N VAL A 67 0.77 -7.25 0.53
CA VAL A 67 1.93 -7.91 1.11
C VAL A 67 1.53 -8.84 2.25
N SER A 68 0.47 -8.51 2.98
CA SER A 68 -0.04 -9.37 4.06
C SER A 68 -0.53 -10.71 3.53
N SER A 69 -1.08 -10.75 2.32
CA SER A 69 -1.49 -12.02 1.70
C SER A 69 -0.28 -12.90 1.39
N ILE A 70 0.79 -12.30 0.89
CA ILE A 70 2.04 -13.01 0.61
C ILE A 70 2.63 -13.54 1.92
N LYS A 71 2.63 -12.72 2.97
CA LYS A 71 3.10 -13.13 4.29
C LYS A 71 2.31 -14.31 4.84
N GLU A 72 1.01 -14.30 4.70
CA GLU A 72 0.16 -15.38 5.18
C GLU A 72 0.46 -16.69 4.45
N LEU A 73 0.64 -16.63 3.14
CA LEU A 73 1.01 -17.80 2.34
C LEU A 73 2.42 -18.29 2.70
N ALA A 74 3.34 -17.36 2.91
CA ALA A 74 4.70 -17.72 3.32
C ALA A 74 4.71 -18.41 4.68
N ARG A 75 3.91 -17.92 5.63
CA ARG A 75 3.79 -18.54 6.94
C ARG A 75 3.31 -19.99 6.84
N ARG A 76 2.40 -20.26 5.92
CA ARG A 76 1.82 -21.59 5.73
C ARG A 76 2.70 -22.52 4.92
N TRP A 77 3.32 -22.02 3.86
CA TRP A 77 4.03 -22.84 2.88
C TRP A 77 5.55 -22.76 3.00
N TYR A 78 6.08 -21.66 3.51
CA TYR A 78 7.51 -21.42 3.63
C TYR A 78 7.84 -20.83 5.01
N PRO A 79 7.60 -21.59 6.10
CA PRO A 79 7.71 -21.03 7.45
C PRO A 79 9.10 -20.51 7.77
N LYS A 80 10.15 -21.13 7.29
CA LYS A 80 11.52 -20.62 7.52
C LYS A 80 11.74 -19.26 6.90
N THR A 81 11.24 -19.09 5.68
CA THR A 81 11.30 -17.80 4.97
C THR A 81 10.53 -16.75 5.74
N PHE A 82 9.34 -17.10 6.23
CA PHE A 82 8.53 -16.18 7.00
C PHE A 82 9.23 -15.73 8.29
N PHE A 83 9.82 -16.66 9.04
CA PHE A 83 10.49 -16.33 10.30
C PHE A 83 11.79 -15.54 10.10
N ASN A 84 12.42 -15.66 8.95
CA ASN A 84 13.63 -14.91 8.62
C ASN A 84 13.37 -13.57 7.95
N ALA A 85 12.11 -13.18 7.79
CA ALA A 85 11.76 -11.90 7.19
C ALA A 85 12.24 -10.73 8.06
N PRO A 86 12.53 -9.58 7.44
CA PRO A 86 12.98 -8.42 8.20
C PRO A 86 11.89 -7.96 9.17
N LYS A 87 12.33 -7.57 10.36
CA LYS A 87 11.42 -7.04 11.38
C LYS A 87 11.02 -5.63 11.01
N LYS A 88 9.76 -5.29 11.31
CA LYS A 88 9.29 -3.94 11.11
C LYS A 88 10.01 -3.00 12.07
N THR A 89 10.52 -1.91 11.52
CA THR A 89 11.12 -0.84 12.31
C THR A 89 10.07 0.11 12.84
N GLY A 90 8.82 -0.14 12.49
CA GLY A 90 7.69 0.75 12.57
C GLY A 90 7.52 1.47 13.89
N ASN A 91 7.51 2.79 13.79
CA ASN A 91 7.14 3.70 14.85
C ASN A 91 5.73 4.25 14.63
N HIS A 92 4.91 3.51 13.93
CA HIS A 92 3.52 3.83 13.55
C HIS A 92 3.38 5.11 12.72
N ARG A 93 4.44 5.54 12.06
CA ARG A 93 4.38 6.63 11.10
C ARG A 93 4.11 6.09 9.71
N ALA A 94 3.28 6.79 8.96
CA ALA A 94 2.86 6.35 7.63
C ALA A 94 4.04 6.05 6.71
N LEU A 95 5.04 6.92 6.67
CA LEU A 95 6.21 6.73 5.81
C LEU A 95 7.02 5.51 6.24
N GLY A 96 7.19 5.30 7.55
CA GLY A 96 7.86 4.12 8.08
C GLY A 96 7.13 2.83 7.72
N ASP A 97 5.81 2.85 7.85
CA ASP A 97 4.98 1.68 7.50
C ASP A 97 5.04 1.37 6.00
N ILE A 98 5.04 2.40 5.16
CA ILE A 98 5.18 2.23 3.71
C ILE A 98 6.54 1.62 3.36
N ARG A 99 7.61 2.12 3.95
CA ARG A 99 8.96 1.58 3.74
C ARG A 99 9.07 0.14 4.20
N ASP A 100 8.49 -0.18 5.36
CA ASP A 100 8.48 -1.54 5.87
C ASP A 100 7.74 -2.48 4.93
N SER A 101 6.62 -2.04 4.37
CA SER A 101 5.86 -2.83 3.39
C SER A 101 6.67 -3.07 2.11
N ILE A 102 7.37 -2.05 1.62
CA ILE A 102 8.22 -2.17 0.44
C ILE A 102 9.36 -3.16 0.72
N ASP A 103 10.02 -3.04 1.87
CA ASP A 103 11.12 -3.91 2.25
C ASP A 103 10.66 -5.36 2.40
N GLU A 104 9.50 -5.58 2.99
CA GLU A 104 8.91 -6.91 3.10
C GLU A 104 8.63 -7.50 1.71
N LEU A 105 8.06 -6.72 0.82
CA LEU A 105 7.77 -7.18 -0.53
C LEU A 105 9.04 -7.52 -1.28
N LYS A 106 10.07 -6.70 -1.17
CA LYS A 106 11.38 -6.99 -1.77
C LYS A 106 11.97 -8.29 -1.24
N TYR A 107 11.88 -8.51 0.07
CA TYR A 107 12.36 -9.72 0.69
C TYR A 107 11.65 -10.95 0.12
N TYR A 108 10.32 -10.95 0.10
CA TYR A 108 9.57 -12.09 -0.41
C TYR A 108 9.77 -12.30 -1.91
N ARG A 109 9.95 -11.22 -2.65
CA ARG A 109 10.26 -11.32 -4.08
C ARG A 109 11.54 -12.11 -4.30
N GLY A 110 12.58 -11.83 -3.53
CA GLY A 110 13.86 -12.53 -3.65
C GLY A 110 13.84 -13.93 -3.06
N ALA A 111 13.06 -14.15 -1.99
CA ALA A 111 13.07 -15.41 -1.26
C ALA A 111 12.11 -16.46 -1.84
N ILE A 112 10.97 -16.03 -2.38
CA ILE A 112 9.91 -16.91 -2.85
C ILE A 112 9.73 -16.86 -4.36
N PHE A 113 9.65 -15.65 -4.92
CA PHE A 113 9.41 -15.46 -6.33
C PHE A 113 10.74 -15.46 -7.08
N ASN A 114 11.26 -16.64 -7.32
CA ASN A 114 12.48 -16.80 -8.10
C ASN A 114 12.16 -16.52 -9.56
N ALA A 115 12.31 -15.27 -9.93
CA ALA A 115 12.25 -14.91 -11.32
C ALA A 115 13.48 -15.46 -12.00
N SER A 116 13.28 -16.43 -12.81
CA SER A 116 14.32 -16.89 -13.71
C SER A 116 14.58 -15.81 -14.77
#